data_4ff6765138942f435b2a22a57e2ecc11
#
_entry.id   4ff6765138942f435b2a22a57e2ecc11
#
_cell.length_a   1.000
_cell.length_b   1.000
_cell.length_c   1.000
_cell.angle_alpha   90.00
_cell.angle_beta   90.00
_cell.angle_gamma   90.00
#
_symmetry.space_group_name_H-M   'P 1'
#
loop_
_entity.id
_entity.type
_entity.pdbx_description
1 polymer ?
#
loop_
_entity_poly.entity_id
_entity_poly.type
_entity_poly.pdbx_seq_one_letter_code
_entity_poly.pdbx_strand_id
1 'polypeptide(L)'
;GEPYWESPWSEGRPGWHIECSVMSKKYLADEIDIHAGGEDLIFPHHENEIAQSEAANGVPFAKYWMHNAFLNIDNKKMSKSLGNFFTVRDISKEYDLQVLRFFMLSAHYRNPINFSHDLMESAKNGLDRIVTAVGNLTHLAENAQAGAMKKRHCLKRLRK
;
A
#
# COMPACT_ATOMS: atom_id res chain seq x y z
N GLY A 1 32.49 -2.12 -12.23
CA GLY A 1 31.64 -3.19 -12.76
C GLY A 1 30.62 -3.59 -11.72
N GLU A 2 29.60 -4.31 -12.09
CA GLU A 2 28.65 -4.88 -11.13
C GLU A 2 29.31 -6.02 -10.36
N PRO A 3 28.90 -6.26 -9.10
CA PRO A 3 29.39 -7.40 -8.32
C PRO A 3 28.95 -8.72 -8.97
N TYR A 4 29.83 -9.70 -8.99
CA TYR A 4 29.55 -11.03 -9.48
C TYR A 4 30.21 -12.10 -8.58
N TRP A 5 29.73 -13.32 -8.69
CA TRP A 5 30.22 -14.48 -7.95
C TRP A 5 30.43 -15.66 -8.86
N GLU A 6 31.37 -16.53 -8.50
CA GLU A 6 31.57 -17.82 -9.18
C GLU A 6 30.38 -18.75 -8.91
N SER A 7 29.93 -19.46 -9.93
CA SER A 7 28.91 -20.49 -9.83
C SER A 7 29.29 -21.72 -10.67
N PRO A 8 28.63 -22.89 -10.45
CA PRO A 8 28.89 -24.08 -11.26
C PRO A 8 28.62 -23.87 -12.77
N TRP A 9 27.90 -22.82 -13.16
CA TRP A 9 27.57 -22.57 -14.55
C TRP A 9 28.44 -21.48 -15.19
N SER A 10 28.80 -20.47 -14.43
CA SER A 10 29.71 -19.36 -14.82
C SER A 10 29.75 -18.30 -13.74
N GLU A 11 30.61 -17.29 -13.90
CA GLU A 11 30.51 -16.06 -13.13
C GLU A 11 29.20 -15.36 -13.43
N GLY A 12 28.52 -14.86 -12.39
CA GLY A 12 27.26 -14.14 -12.53
C GLY A 12 26.76 -13.53 -11.23
N ARG A 13 25.71 -12.75 -11.33
CA ARG A 13 25.00 -12.18 -10.21
C ARG A 13 23.65 -12.88 -10.05
N PRO A 14 23.28 -13.31 -8.84
CA PRO A 14 21.93 -13.80 -8.58
C PRO A 14 20.87 -12.76 -8.98
N GLY A 15 19.78 -13.23 -9.57
CA GLY A 15 18.65 -12.36 -9.87
C GLY A 15 17.98 -11.84 -8.62
N TRP A 16 17.36 -10.67 -8.70
CA TRP A 16 16.68 -10.02 -7.56
C TRP A 16 15.70 -10.94 -6.81
N HIS A 17 14.96 -11.77 -7.52
CA HIS A 17 13.96 -12.68 -6.93
C HIS A 17 14.54 -13.66 -5.90
N ILE A 18 15.78 -14.13 -6.06
CA ILE A 18 16.39 -15.04 -5.06
C ILE A 18 16.66 -14.32 -3.74
N GLU A 19 16.94 -13.02 -3.77
CA GLU A 19 17.11 -12.21 -2.57
C GLU A 19 15.84 -12.22 -1.73
N CYS A 20 14.69 -11.97 -2.38
CA CYS A 20 13.38 -11.96 -1.72
C CYS A 20 12.98 -13.37 -1.22
N SER A 21 13.17 -14.41 -2.01
CA SER A 21 12.88 -15.78 -1.61
C SER A 21 13.67 -16.18 -0.35
N VAL A 22 14.97 -15.89 -0.31
CA VAL A 22 15.84 -16.20 0.82
C VAL A 22 15.48 -15.35 2.06
N MET A 23 15.24 -14.04 1.88
CA MET A 23 14.90 -13.16 2.99
C MET A 23 13.54 -13.50 3.60
N SER A 24 12.54 -13.83 2.77
CA SER A 24 11.22 -14.26 3.25
C SER A 24 11.33 -15.50 4.12
N LYS A 25 12.04 -16.54 3.67
CA LYS A 25 12.28 -17.73 4.46
C LYS A 25 13.04 -17.43 5.76
N LYS A 26 14.09 -16.62 5.67
CA LYS A 26 14.98 -16.34 6.81
C LYS A 26 14.30 -15.53 7.92
N TYR A 27 13.46 -14.56 7.56
CA TYR A 27 12.95 -13.58 8.51
C TYR A 27 11.45 -13.71 8.81
N LEU A 28 10.70 -14.42 7.96
CA LEU A 28 9.27 -14.60 8.12
C LEU A 28 8.92 -16.09 8.33
N ALA A 29 8.75 -16.86 7.24
CA ALA A 29 8.36 -18.27 7.29
C ALA A 29 8.63 -18.96 5.93
N ASP A 30 8.47 -20.29 5.89
CA ASP A 30 8.47 -21.06 4.64
C ASP A 30 7.22 -20.77 3.80
N GLU A 31 6.07 -20.53 4.44
CA GLU A 31 4.82 -20.05 3.86
C GLU A 31 4.42 -18.74 4.54
N ILE A 32 4.25 -17.66 3.78
CA ILE A 32 3.84 -16.35 4.29
C ILE A 32 2.35 -16.10 4.09
N ASP A 33 1.73 -15.26 4.92
CA ASP A 33 0.30 -15.00 4.78
C ASP A 33 -0.02 -14.13 3.57
N ILE A 34 0.71 -13.01 3.38
CA ILE A 34 0.47 -12.06 2.30
C ILE A 34 1.78 -11.68 1.64
N HIS A 35 1.84 -11.81 0.31
CA HIS A 35 2.90 -11.24 -0.51
C HIS A 35 2.32 -10.19 -1.45
N ALA A 36 2.93 -9.01 -1.47
CA ALA A 36 2.38 -7.88 -2.22
C ALA A 36 3.46 -7.13 -2.99
N GLY A 37 3.08 -6.54 -4.12
CA GLY A 37 3.97 -5.72 -4.94
C GLY A 37 3.23 -4.95 -6.02
N GLY A 38 3.96 -4.29 -6.90
CA GLY A 38 3.40 -3.70 -8.10
C GLY A 38 2.99 -4.77 -9.12
N GLU A 39 2.04 -4.46 -9.99
CA GLU A 39 1.60 -5.37 -11.05
C GLU A 39 2.70 -5.75 -12.03
N ASP A 40 3.72 -4.91 -12.17
CA ASP A 40 4.91 -5.17 -12.98
C ASP A 40 5.84 -6.25 -12.39
N LEU A 41 5.67 -6.60 -11.12
CA LEU A 41 6.42 -7.66 -10.47
C LEU A 41 5.80 -9.05 -10.64
N ILE A 42 4.55 -9.14 -11.12
CA ILE A 42 3.90 -10.43 -11.34
C ILE A 42 4.82 -11.35 -12.14
N PHE A 43 5.33 -10.84 -13.25
CA PHE A 43 6.29 -11.55 -14.09
C PHE A 43 7.43 -10.62 -14.51
N PRO A 44 8.70 -11.09 -14.41
CA PRO A 44 9.12 -12.44 -13.99
C PRO A 44 9.36 -12.61 -12.48
N HIS A 45 9.28 -11.53 -11.67
CA HIS A 45 9.83 -11.51 -10.31
C HIS A 45 9.08 -12.46 -9.37
N HIS A 46 7.78 -12.28 -9.17
CA HIS A 46 6.98 -13.09 -8.26
C HIS A 46 6.84 -14.55 -8.73
N GLU A 47 6.72 -14.79 -10.03
CA GLU A 47 6.71 -16.15 -10.57
C GLU A 47 8.02 -16.90 -10.26
N ASN A 48 9.16 -16.22 -10.32
CA ASN A 48 10.44 -16.80 -9.94
C ASN A 48 10.55 -16.99 -8.42
N GLU A 49 9.99 -16.09 -7.59
CA GLU A 49 9.95 -16.31 -6.15
C GLU A 49 9.12 -17.55 -5.77
N ILE A 50 7.98 -17.75 -6.42
CA ILE A 50 7.15 -18.95 -6.26
C ILE A 50 7.98 -20.19 -6.61
N ALA A 51 8.53 -20.22 -7.82
CA ALA A 51 9.31 -21.37 -8.29
C ALA A 51 10.47 -21.72 -7.36
N GLN A 52 11.22 -20.74 -6.88
CA GLN A 52 12.34 -20.94 -5.97
C GLN A 52 11.92 -21.37 -4.58
N SER A 53 10.93 -20.68 -3.99
CA SER A 53 10.49 -20.93 -2.61
C SER A 53 9.78 -22.28 -2.49
N GLU A 54 8.88 -22.59 -3.42
CA GLU A 54 8.13 -23.84 -3.39
C GLU A 54 9.02 -25.06 -3.69
N ALA A 55 9.95 -24.93 -4.63
CA ALA A 55 10.91 -25.99 -4.90
C ALA A 55 11.86 -26.25 -3.71
N ALA A 56 12.23 -25.19 -2.98
CA ALA A 56 13.15 -25.31 -1.84
C ALA A 56 12.46 -25.76 -0.54
N ASN A 57 11.20 -25.39 -0.33
CA ASN A 57 10.50 -25.56 0.94
C ASN A 57 9.43 -26.66 0.90
N GLY A 58 8.93 -27.04 -0.28
CA GLY A 58 7.88 -28.06 -0.44
C GLY A 58 6.49 -27.63 0.03
N VAL A 59 6.27 -26.33 0.23
CA VAL A 59 5.00 -25.73 0.64
C VAL A 59 4.71 -24.52 -0.25
N PRO A 60 3.44 -24.07 -0.38
CA PRO A 60 3.10 -22.84 -1.08
C PRO A 60 3.86 -21.65 -0.50
N PHE A 61 4.33 -20.73 -1.35
CA PHE A 61 5.13 -19.61 -0.89
C PHE A 61 4.27 -18.56 -0.14
N ALA A 62 3.08 -18.24 -0.66
CA ALA A 62 2.19 -17.27 -0.03
C ALA A 62 0.72 -17.67 -0.17
N LYS A 63 -0.06 -17.46 0.88
CA LYS A 63 -1.52 -17.73 0.87
C LYS A 63 -2.29 -16.73 0.03
N TYR A 64 -1.90 -15.45 0.10
CA TYR A 64 -2.58 -14.36 -0.60
C TYR A 64 -1.58 -13.48 -1.34
N TRP A 65 -1.92 -13.15 -2.58
CA TRP A 65 -1.16 -12.26 -3.45
C TRP A 65 -1.92 -10.97 -3.69
N MET A 66 -1.24 -9.84 -3.52
CA MET A 66 -1.81 -8.52 -3.76
C MET A 66 -0.93 -7.72 -4.72
N HIS A 67 -1.49 -7.32 -5.86
CA HIS A 67 -0.77 -6.50 -6.82
C HIS A 67 -1.48 -5.15 -6.98
N ASN A 68 -0.76 -4.08 -6.70
CA ASN A 68 -1.26 -2.74 -6.89
C ASN A 68 -0.87 -2.19 -8.26
N ALA A 69 -1.80 -1.43 -8.83
CA ALA A 69 -1.56 -0.71 -10.06
C ALA A 69 -0.61 0.50 -9.85
N PHE A 70 -0.26 1.16 -10.94
CA PHE A 70 0.70 2.25 -10.95
C PHE A 70 0.12 3.58 -10.45
N LEU A 71 1.02 4.40 -9.91
CA LEU A 71 0.79 5.82 -9.72
C LEU A 71 1.22 6.58 -10.97
N ASN A 72 0.29 7.28 -11.58
CA ASN A 72 0.53 8.17 -12.70
C ASN A 72 0.65 9.62 -12.20
N ILE A 73 1.39 10.43 -12.93
CA ILE A 73 1.53 11.86 -12.72
C ILE A 73 1.03 12.55 -13.99
N ASP A 74 -0.03 13.36 -13.87
CA ASP A 74 -0.66 14.03 -15.01
C ASP A 74 -0.91 13.07 -16.20
N ASN A 75 -1.51 11.92 -15.88
CA ASN A 75 -1.82 10.82 -16.81
C ASN A 75 -0.59 10.18 -17.50
N LYS A 76 0.60 10.37 -16.96
CA LYS A 76 1.82 9.70 -17.44
C LYS A 76 2.40 8.84 -16.32
N LYS A 77 2.95 7.68 -16.67
CA LYS A 77 3.65 6.83 -15.71
C LYS A 77 4.77 7.64 -15.02
N MET A 78 4.80 7.61 -13.69
CA MET A 78 5.87 8.24 -12.93
C MET A 78 7.20 7.53 -13.21
N SER A 79 8.23 8.28 -13.59
CA SER A 79 9.54 7.74 -13.91
C SER A 79 10.63 8.77 -13.70
N LYS A 80 11.78 8.35 -13.21
CA LYS A 80 12.95 9.21 -13.06
C LYS A 80 13.44 9.73 -14.42
N SER A 81 13.38 8.92 -15.47
CA SER A 81 13.80 9.28 -16.81
C SER A 81 12.92 10.35 -17.46
N LEU A 82 11.65 10.44 -17.06
CA LEU A 82 10.72 11.46 -17.54
C LEU A 82 10.78 12.77 -16.73
N GLY A 83 11.57 12.79 -15.65
CA GLY A 83 11.69 13.98 -14.80
C GLY A 83 10.40 14.32 -14.00
N ASN A 84 9.40 13.44 -13.99
CA ASN A 84 8.14 13.60 -13.27
C ASN A 84 8.12 12.77 -11.97
N PHE A 85 9.29 12.46 -11.44
CA PHE A 85 9.45 11.71 -10.18
C PHE A 85 9.60 12.67 -8.99
N PHE A 86 8.80 12.45 -7.95
CA PHE A 86 8.97 13.08 -6.65
C PHE A 86 8.75 12.09 -5.52
N THR A 87 9.37 12.38 -4.40
CA THR A 87 9.30 11.55 -3.20
C THR A 87 8.14 11.98 -2.29
N VAL A 88 7.73 11.11 -1.37
CA VAL A 88 6.80 11.47 -0.28
C VAL A 88 7.33 12.68 0.50
N ARG A 89 8.66 12.79 0.68
CA ARG A 89 9.30 13.94 1.34
C ARG A 89 9.12 15.25 0.56
N ASP A 90 9.07 15.19 -0.77
CA ASP A 90 8.81 16.38 -1.57
C ASP A 90 7.36 16.80 -1.45
N ILE A 91 6.43 15.85 -1.54
CA ILE A 91 4.99 16.08 -1.32
C ILE A 91 4.72 16.67 0.08
N SER A 92 5.43 16.21 1.11
CA SER A 92 5.24 16.68 2.50
C SER A 92 5.58 18.16 2.72
N LYS A 93 6.25 18.80 1.77
CA LYS A 93 6.53 20.24 1.82
C LYS A 93 5.31 21.09 1.42
N GLU A 94 4.37 20.50 0.68
CA GLU A 94 3.19 21.17 0.11
C GLU A 94 1.89 20.70 0.75
N TYR A 95 1.82 19.41 1.11
CA TYR A 95 0.61 18.78 1.65
C TYR A 95 0.86 18.06 2.96
N ASP A 96 -0.12 18.06 3.84
CA ASP A 96 -0.14 17.16 5.00
C ASP A 96 -0.16 15.71 4.52
N LEU A 97 0.67 14.87 5.14
CA LEU A 97 0.78 13.44 4.78
C LEU A 97 -0.53 12.65 5.04
N GLN A 98 -1.42 13.14 5.90
CA GLN A 98 -2.76 12.58 6.05
C GLN A 98 -3.60 12.78 4.79
N VAL A 99 -3.45 13.92 4.11
CA VAL A 99 -4.10 14.17 2.82
C VAL A 99 -3.58 13.23 1.75
N LEU A 100 -2.25 13.05 1.68
CA LEU A 100 -1.64 12.09 0.75
C LEU A 100 -2.14 10.67 1.02
N ARG A 101 -2.17 10.25 2.30
CA ARG A 101 -2.71 8.95 2.68
C ARG A 101 -4.17 8.78 2.26
N PHE A 102 -5.01 9.78 2.53
CA PHE A 102 -6.42 9.76 2.14
C PHE A 102 -6.59 9.68 0.63
N PHE A 103 -5.79 10.44 -0.12
CA PHE A 103 -5.76 10.38 -1.58
C PHE A 103 -5.40 8.97 -2.09
N MET A 104 -4.31 8.37 -1.59
CA MET A 104 -3.88 7.03 -1.99
C MET A 104 -4.93 5.96 -1.69
N LEU A 105 -5.71 6.11 -0.62
CA LEU A 105 -6.77 5.18 -0.23
C LEU A 105 -8.12 5.46 -0.90
N SER A 106 -8.24 6.51 -1.70
CA SER A 106 -9.50 6.90 -2.36
C SER A 106 -9.89 6.00 -3.52
N ALA A 107 -8.97 5.22 -4.05
CA ALA A 107 -9.19 4.27 -5.12
C ALA A 107 -8.88 2.84 -4.69
N HIS A 108 -9.48 1.87 -5.37
CA HIS A 108 -9.13 0.47 -5.18
C HIS A 108 -7.68 0.23 -5.64
N TYR A 109 -6.89 -0.51 -4.87
CA TYR A 109 -5.46 -0.70 -5.09
C TYR A 109 -5.09 -1.29 -6.48
N ARG A 110 -6.00 -1.99 -7.13
CA ARG A 110 -5.81 -2.53 -8.50
C ARG A 110 -6.04 -1.50 -9.61
N ASN A 111 -6.54 -0.31 -9.27
CA ASN A 111 -6.78 0.74 -10.25
C ASN A 111 -5.63 1.74 -10.23
N PRO A 112 -5.13 2.17 -11.41
CA PRO A 112 -4.15 3.24 -11.46
C PRO A 112 -4.70 4.51 -10.81
N ILE A 113 -3.86 5.18 -10.02
CA ILE A 113 -4.18 6.48 -9.43
C ILE A 113 -3.42 7.54 -10.20
N ASN A 114 -4.11 8.62 -10.59
CA ASN A 114 -3.47 9.76 -11.21
C ASN A 114 -3.24 10.85 -10.17
N PHE A 115 -2.00 11.19 -9.90
CA PHE A 115 -1.64 12.29 -9.03
C PHE A 115 -1.67 13.60 -9.83
N SER A 116 -2.41 14.57 -9.33
CA SER A 116 -2.39 15.95 -9.80
C SER A 116 -2.70 16.89 -8.64
N HIS A 117 -2.33 18.15 -8.78
CA HIS A 117 -2.63 19.18 -7.77
C HIS A 117 -4.14 19.26 -7.46
N ASP A 118 -4.97 19.29 -8.49
CA ASP A 118 -6.44 19.37 -8.33
C ASP A 118 -7.03 18.20 -7.56
N LEU A 119 -6.52 16.98 -7.80
CA LEU A 119 -6.96 15.78 -7.09
C LEU A 119 -6.48 15.77 -5.64
N MET A 120 -5.29 16.30 -5.37
CA MET A 120 -4.80 16.47 -4.00
C MET A 120 -5.62 17.51 -3.22
N GLU A 121 -5.97 18.65 -3.83
CA GLU A 121 -6.86 19.65 -3.20
C GLU A 121 -8.27 19.08 -2.97
N SER A 122 -8.78 18.29 -3.90
CA SER A 122 -10.05 17.58 -3.72
C SER A 122 -9.99 16.59 -2.55
N ALA A 123 -8.92 15.83 -2.43
CA ALA A 123 -8.69 14.90 -1.32
C ALA A 123 -8.58 15.64 0.02
N LYS A 124 -7.87 16.78 0.07
CA LYS A 124 -7.78 17.64 1.24
C LYS A 124 -9.14 18.11 1.71
N ASN A 125 -9.93 18.69 0.79
CA ASN A 125 -11.28 19.15 1.10
C ASN A 125 -12.19 18.00 1.60
N GLY A 126 -12.04 16.80 1.01
CA GLY A 126 -12.75 15.59 1.46
C GLY A 126 -12.38 15.19 2.87
N LEU A 127 -11.09 15.13 3.18
CA LEU A 127 -10.58 14.80 4.52
C LEU A 127 -11.01 15.83 5.56
N ASP A 128 -10.89 17.13 5.26
CA ASP A 128 -11.28 18.22 6.15
C ASP A 128 -12.77 18.17 6.54
N ARG A 129 -13.63 17.79 5.60
CA ARG A 129 -15.06 17.58 5.88
C ARG A 129 -15.29 16.44 6.87
N ILE A 130 -14.56 15.33 6.71
CA ILE A 130 -14.65 14.17 7.61
C ILE A 130 -14.15 14.56 9.01
N VAL A 131 -12.98 15.17 9.10
CA VAL A 131 -12.38 15.60 10.37
C VAL A 131 -13.30 16.59 11.10
N THR A 132 -13.85 17.57 10.38
CA THR A 132 -14.80 18.53 10.94
C THR A 132 -16.07 17.84 11.45
N ALA A 133 -16.63 16.91 10.69
CA ALA A 133 -17.80 16.16 11.12
C ALA A 133 -17.54 15.32 12.37
N VAL A 134 -16.38 14.65 12.44
CA VAL A 134 -15.96 13.88 13.63
C VAL A 134 -15.79 14.82 14.82
N GLY A 135 -15.11 15.97 14.66
CA GLY A 135 -14.93 16.95 15.73
C GLY A 135 -16.26 17.48 16.28
N ASN A 136 -17.20 17.82 15.38
CA ASN A 136 -18.53 18.26 15.78
C ASN A 136 -19.31 17.17 16.55
N LEU A 137 -19.25 15.93 16.08
CA LEU A 137 -19.89 14.80 16.76
C LEU A 137 -19.28 14.52 18.13
N THR A 138 -17.95 14.60 18.24
CA THR A 138 -17.24 14.45 19.51
C THR A 138 -17.66 15.54 20.49
N HIS A 139 -17.65 16.80 20.05
CA HIS A 139 -18.10 17.94 20.86
C HIS A 139 -19.54 17.77 21.35
N LEU A 140 -20.46 17.37 20.46
CA LEU A 140 -21.85 17.10 20.83
C LEU A 140 -21.97 15.94 21.84
N ALA A 141 -21.18 14.88 21.66
CA ALA A 141 -21.18 13.73 22.55
C ALA A 141 -20.65 14.09 23.96
N GLU A 142 -19.61 14.90 24.04
CA GLU A 142 -19.02 15.36 25.29
C GLU A 142 -19.93 16.33 26.05
N ASN A 143 -20.63 17.19 25.33
CA ASN A 143 -21.52 18.20 25.91
C ASN A 143 -22.98 17.75 26.03
N ALA A 144 -23.33 16.55 25.55
CA ALA A 144 -24.66 16.00 25.74
C ALA A 144 -24.88 15.70 27.21
N GLN A 145 -25.73 16.51 27.89
CA GLN A 145 -26.20 16.15 29.21
C GLN A 145 -26.81 14.77 29.14
N ALA A 146 -26.32 13.87 29.98
CA ALA A 146 -26.72 12.47 30.03
C ALA A 146 -28.18 12.37 30.54
N GLY A 147 -29.12 12.59 29.64
CA GLY A 147 -30.50 12.15 29.83
C GLY A 147 -30.49 10.63 29.82
N ALA A 148 -30.48 10.04 31.00
CA ALA A 148 -30.18 8.63 31.27
C ALA A 148 -31.12 7.63 30.61
N MET A 149 -32.15 8.01 29.89
CA MET A 149 -33.20 7.13 29.38
C MET A 149 -33.26 6.92 27.87
N LYS A 150 -32.72 7.78 27.05
CA LYS A 150 -32.78 7.63 25.58
C LYS A 150 -31.64 6.80 25.00
N LYS A 151 -30.49 6.69 25.67
CA LYS A 151 -29.33 5.92 25.19
C LYS A 151 -29.56 4.41 25.01
N ARG A 152 -30.41 3.81 25.83
CA ARG A 152 -30.68 2.35 25.76
C ARG A 152 -31.54 1.93 24.57
N HIS A 153 -32.32 2.82 24.00
CA HIS A 153 -33.22 2.48 22.88
C HIS A 153 -32.56 2.58 21.50
N CYS A 154 -31.66 3.51 21.34
CA CYS A 154 -30.95 3.70 20.08
C CYS A 154 -29.90 2.58 19.83
N LEU A 155 -29.14 2.18 20.85
CA LEU A 155 -28.14 1.11 20.76
C LEU A 155 -28.75 -0.29 20.56
N LYS A 156 -30.02 -0.52 20.98
CA LYS A 156 -30.71 -1.77 20.68
C LYS A 156 -31.21 -1.89 19.24
N ARG A 157 -31.38 -0.78 18.51
CA ARG A 157 -31.76 -0.79 17.09
C ARG A 157 -30.58 -0.99 16.13
N LEU A 158 -29.36 -0.71 16.56
CA LEU A 158 -28.14 -0.90 15.76
C LEU A 158 -27.52 -2.31 15.92
N ARG A 159 -28.10 -3.17 16.79
CA ARG A 159 -27.66 -4.56 17.00
C ARG A 159 -28.64 -5.60 16.45
N LYS A 160 -29.63 -5.20 15.65
CA LYS A 160 -30.49 -6.05 14.85
C LYS A 160 -30.25 -5.78 13.37
#